data_eae798402c2fecbb5b53742d6d73f7c3
#
_entry.id   eae798402c2fecbb5b53742d6d73f7c3
#
_cell.length_a   1.000
_cell.length_b   1.000
_cell.length_c   1.000
_cell.angle_alpha   90.00
_cell.angle_beta   90.00
_cell.angle_gamma   90.00
#
_symmetry.space_group_name_H-M   'P 1'
#
loop_
_entity.id
_entity.type
_entity.pdbx_description
1 polymer ?
#
loop_
_entity_poly.entity_id
_entity_poly.type
_entity_poly.pdbx_seq_one_letter_code
_entity_poly.pdbx_strand_id
1 'polypeptide(L)'
;QMCIRDSIALRSGIGIGAQEILIPEVNTKINDLIDSLKKSKKSGKTSSIIVVAEGYKPGKNVYQIADEIQEKLPNYQVRVSVLGHIQRGGRPSCFDRVLGTKMGVKSVELLKDGKTGIMVGTQHGKIVTVPLKKAISEKTKIDKDLLRISKIMNT
;
A
#
# COMPACT_ATOMS: atom_id res chain seq x y z
N GLN A 1 0.35 -10.92 -4.69
CA GLN A 1 0.86 -9.64 -5.26
C GLN A 1 -0.09 -8.47 -4.96
N MET A 2 -1.41 -8.63 -5.03
CA MET A 2 -2.37 -7.54 -4.75
C MET A 2 -2.27 -7.01 -3.31
N CYS A 3 -2.14 -7.88 -2.31
CA CYS A 3 -2.00 -7.45 -0.91
C CYS A 3 -0.74 -6.62 -0.63
N ILE A 4 0.37 -6.87 -1.34
CA ILE A 4 1.61 -6.12 -1.18
C ILE A 4 1.43 -4.68 -1.67
N ARG A 5 0.68 -4.47 -2.74
CA ARG A 5 0.43 -3.14 -3.31
C ARG A 5 -0.45 -2.27 -2.40
N ASP A 6 -1.47 -2.87 -1.82
CA ASP A 6 -2.36 -2.18 -0.87
C ASP A 6 -1.63 -1.81 0.42
N SER A 7 -0.81 -2.72 0.94
CA SER A 7 0.06 -2.45 2.10
C SER A 7 1.10 -1.35 1.82
N ILE A 8 1.64 -1.28 0.59
CA ILE A 8 2.55 -0.19 0.17
C ILE A 8 1.79 1.14 0.16
N ALA A 9 0.58 1.20 -0.42
CA ALA A 9 -0.22 2.42 -0.45
C ALA A 9 -0.52 2.94 0.95
N LEU A 10 -0.90 2.06 1.88
CA LEU A 10 -1.19 2.43 3.26
C LEU A 10 0.05 2.96 3.99
N ARG A 11 1.17 2.23 3.92
CA ARG A 11 2.42 2.62 4.60
C ARG A 11 3.02 3.90 4.02
N SER A 12 3.10 4.00 2.69
CA SER A 12 3.63 5.21 2.05
C SER A 12 2.71 6.40 2.27
N GLY A 13 1.38 6.21 2.20
CA GLY A 13 0.42 7.26 2.47
C GLY A 13 0.54 7.84 3.88
N ILE A 14 0.66 6.98 4.89
CA ILE A 14 0.92 7.43 6.27
C ILE A 14 2.28 8.15 6.35
N GLY A 15 3.33 7.58 5.78
CA GLY A 15 4.68 8.13 5.84
C GLY A 15 4.84 9.51 5.23
N ILE A 16 4.02 9.86 4.23
CA ILE A 16 4.02 11.20 3.58
C ILE A 16 2.91 12.11 4.10
N GLY A 17 2.12 11.70 5.08
CA GLY A 17 1.00 12.47 5.59
C GLY A 17 -0.12 12.69 4.55
N ALA A 18 -0.43 11.66 3.76
CA ALA A 18 -1.49 11.74 2.76
C ALA A 18 -2.84 12.08 3.42
N GLN A 19 -3.60 12.98 2.80
CA GLN A 19 -4.93 13.38 3.29
C GLN A 19 -5.92 12.22 3.22
N GLU A 20 -5.82 11.39 2.19
CA GLU A 20 -6.63 10.18 2.05
C GLU A 20 -5.83 9.05 1.40
N ILE A 21 -6.16 7.82 1.80
CA ILE A 21 -5.54 6.61 1.27
C ILE A 21 -6.65 5.68 0.80
N LEU A 22 -6.81 5.58 -0.51
CA LEU A 22 -7.86 4.77 -1.14
C LEU A 22 -7.33 3.38 -1.42
N ILE A 23 -7.87 2.39 -0.72
CA ILE A 23 -7.50 0.98 -0.84
C ILE A 23 -8.74 0.11 -1.05
N PRO A 24 -8.63 -1.05 -1.73
CA PRO A 24 -9.79 -1.87 -2.07
C PRO A 24 -10.50 -2.47 -0.85
N GLU A 25 -9.82 -2.59 0.28
CA GLU A 25 -10.36 -3.13 1.52
C GLU A 25 -11.29 -2.16 2.25
N VAL A 26 -11.28 -0.88 1.87
CA VAL A 26 -12.11 0.16 2.47
C VAL A 26 -12.96 0.81 1.38
N ASN A 27 -14.27 0.71 1.53
CA ASN A 27 -15.20 1.36 0.61
C ASN A 27 -15.33 2.86 0.97
N THR A 28 -14.40 3.67 0.49
CA THR A 28 -14.45 5.14 0.64
C THR A 28 -15.31 5.73 -0.45
N LYS A 29 -16.38 6.45 -0.09
CA LYS A 29 -17.21 7.16 -1.07
C LYS A 29 -16.51 8.43 -1.52
N ILE A 30 -16.66 8.77 -2.78
CA ILE A 30 -16.05 9.99 -3.35
C ILE A 30 -16.52 11.26 -2.63
N ASN A 31 -17.74 11.29 -2.14
CA ASN A 31 -18.25 12.44 -1.38
C ASN A 31 -17.52 12.59 -0.04
N ASP A 32 -17.20 11.50 0.65
CA ASP A 32 -16.43 11.56 1.90
C ASP A 32 -15.03 12.13 1.66
N LEU A 33 -14.40 11.74 0.52
CA LEU A 33 -13.12 12.29 0.08
C LEU A 33 -13.22 13.80 -0.17
N ILE A 34 -14.26 14.26 -0.86
CA ILE A 34 -14.48 15.68 -1.16
C ILE A 34 -14.70 16.49 0.12
N ASP A 35 -15.46 15.95 1.07
CA ASP A 35 -15.69 16.61 2.36
C ASP A 35 -14.41 16.67 3.20
N SER A 36 -13.57 15.66 3.16
CA SER A 36 -12.24 15.64 3.77
C SER A 36 -11.35 16.76 3.18
N LEU A 37 -11.32 16.90 1.86
CA LEU A 37 -10.56 17.94 1.18
C LEU A 37 -11.07 19.35 1.54
N LYS A 38 -12.40 19.55 1.60
CA LYS A 38 -12.99 20.83 2.02
C LYS A 38 -12.61 21.19 3.46
N LYS A 39 -12.67 20.24 4.38
CA LYS A 39 -12.25 20.42 5.78
C LYS A 39 -10.77 20.81 5.86
N SER A 40 -9.91 20.08 5.15
CA SER A 40 -8.48 20.34 5.08
C SER A 40 -8.16 21.76 4.60
N LYS A 41 -8.87 22.25 3.58
CA LYS A 41 -8.72 23.62 3.12
C LYS A 41 -9.15 24.65 4.17
N LYS A 42 -10.26 24.40 4.85
CA LYS A 42 -10.75 25.29 5.94
C LYS A 42 -9.75 25.37 7.10
N SER A 43 -8.99 24.31 7.37
CA SER A 43 -7.92 24.29 8.38
C SER A 43 -6.60 24.92 7.90
N GLY A 44 -6.58 25.55 6.70
CA GLY A 44 -5.42 26.29 6.18
C GLY A 44 -4.44 25.45 5.36
N LYS A 45 -4.71 24.19 5.05
CA LYS A 45 -3.84 23.40 4.16
C LYS A 45 -3.96 23.92 2.72
N THR A 46 -2.82 24.19 2.10
CA THR A 46 -2.72 24.69 0.71
C THR A 46 -2.62 23.57 -0.31
N SER A 47 -2.23 22.38 0.11
CA SER A 47 -2.08 21.20 -0.76
C SER A 47 -2.50 19.95 -0.02
N SER A 48 -2.97 18.96 -0.76
CA SER A 48 -3.34 17.63 -0.23
C SER A 48 -2.83 16.55 -1.14
N ILE A 49 -2.35 15.45 -0.55
CA ILE A 49 -1.92 14.26 -1.27
C ILE A 49 -2.96 13.17 -1.05
N ILE A 50 -3.40 12.55 -2.13
CA ILE A 50 -4.28 11.38 -2.10
C ILE A 50 -3.49 10.20 -2.66
N VAL A 51 -3.37 9.13 -1.91
CA VAL A 51 -2.74 7.90 -2.38
C VAL A 51 -3.83 6.91 -2.78
N VAL A 52 -3.74 6.40 -4.01
CA VAL A 52 -4.70 5.42 -4.55
C VAL A 52 -3.98 4.12 -4.85
N ALA A 53 -4.40 3.03 -4.22
CA ALA A 53 -3.88 1.70 -4.52
C ALA A 53 -4.37 1.22 -5.89
N GLU A 54 -3.53 0.48 -6.62
CA GLU A 54 -3.89 -0.08 -7.93
C GLU A 54 -5.14 -0.97 -7.90
N GLY A 55 -5.34 -1.66 -6.78
CA GLY A 55 -6.52 -2.52 -6.56
C GLY A 55 -7.80 -1.78 -6.22
N TYR A 56 -7.75 -0.48 -5.96
CA TYR A 56 -8.93 0.31 -5.65
C TYR A 56 -9.81 0.47 -6.89
N LYS A 57 -10.99 -0.15 -6.86
CA LYS A 57 -11.91 -0.18 -8.02
C LYS A 57 -13.33 0.20 -7.59
N PRO A 58 -13.63 1.47 -7.36
CA PRO A 58 -15.00 1.92 -7.10
C PRO A 58 -15.79 2.11 -8.42
N GLY A 59 -15.50 1.31 -9.46
CA GLY A 59 -16.04 1.47 -10.79
C GLY A 59 -15.40 2.59 -11.63
N LYS A 60 -14.37 3.26 -11.11
CA LYS A 60 -13.69 4.39 -11.77
C LYS A 60 -12.18 4.21 -11.71
N ASN A 61 -11.47 4.64 -12.76
CA ASN A 61 -10.01 4.72 -12.75
C ASN A 61 -9.53 6.01 -12.05
N VAL A 62 -8.23 6.12 -11.80
CA VAL A 62 -7.66 7.27 -11.08
C VAL A 62 -7.90 8.61 -11.77
N TYR A 63 -7.95 8.64 -13.10
CA TYR A 63 -8.20 9.86 -13.87
C TYR A 63 -9.66 10.31 -13.72
N GLN A 64 -10.61 9.39 -13.77
CA GLN A 64 -12.02 9.68 -13.54
C GLN A 64 -12.29 10.17 -12.10
N ILE A 65 -11.53 9.67 -11.12
CA ILE A 65 -11.59 10.19 -9.75
C ILE A 65 -11.05 11.63 -9.71
N ALA A 66 -9.96 11.89 -10.41
CA ALA A 66 -9.37 13.23 -10.48
C ALA A 66 -10.30 14.23 -11.17
N ASP A 67 -10.94 13.84 -12.27
CA ASP A 67 -11.91 14.66 -13.00
C ASP A 67 -13.10 15.01 -12.11
N GLU A 68 -13.65 14.03 -11.36
CA GLU A 68 -14.75 14.28 -10.45
C GLU A 68 -14.38 15.18 -9.28
N ILE A 69 -13.15 15.07 -8.76
CA ILE A 69 -12.64 16.01 -7.74
C ILE A 69 -12.52 17.41 -8.33
N GLN A 70 -11.98 17.55 -9.55
CA GLN A 70 -11.83 18.84 -10.23
C GLN A 70 -13.18 19.49 -10.51
N GLU A 71 -14.18 18.70 -10.92
CA GLU A 71 -15.55 19.16 -11.18
C GLU A 71 -16.23 19.70 -9.91
N LYS A 72 -16.13 18.93 -8.81
CA LYS A 72 -16.76 19.30 -7.53
C LYS A 72 -15.99 20.35 -6.73
N LEU A 73 -14.71 20.53 -7.03
CA LEU A 73 -13.80 21.47 -6.38
C LEU A 73 -13.04 22.30 -7.44
N PRO A 74 -13.68 23.20 -8.18
CA PRO A 74 -13.06 23.93 -9.29
C PRO A 74 -11.88 24.81 -8.86
N ASN A 75 -11.80 25.17 -7.59
CA ASN A 75 -10.69 25.96 -7.03
C ASN A 75 -9.47 25.11 -6.64
N TYR A 76 -9.46 23.82 -6.95
CA TYR A 76 -8.31 22.93 -6.79
C TYR A 76 -7.68 22.65 -8.14
N GLN A 77 -6.37 22.53 -8.16
CA GLN A 77 -5.64 22.00 -9.31
C GLN A 77 -5.29 20.56 -9.03
N VAL A 78 -5.94 19.62 -9.70
CA VAL A 78 -5.70 18.19 -9.53
C VAL A 78 -4.63 17.72 -10.50
N ARG A 79 -3.64 16.98 -10.00
CA ARG A 79 -2.59 16.36 -10.81
C ARG A 79 -2.50 14.88 -10.47
N VAL A 80 -2.51 14.02 -11.49
CA VAL A 80 -2.36 12.58 -11.36
C VAL A 80 -0.95 12.15 -11.69
N SER A 81 -0.33 11.36 -10.82
CA SER A 81 0.96 10.71 -11.06
C SER A 81 0.80 9.20 -10.86
N VAL A 82 1.03 8.43 -11.92
CA VAL A 82 1.02 6.97 -11.85
C VAL A 82 2.45 6.47 -11.67
N LEU A 83 2.75 5.97 -10.46
CA LEU A 83 4.13 5.59 -10.10
C LEU A 83 4.64 4.34 -10.83
N GLY A 84 3.77 3.43 -11.24
CA GLY A 84 4.07 2.30 -12.14
C GLY A 84 5.38 1.57 -11.84
N HIS A 85 6.31 1.59 -12.79
CA HIS A 85 7.60 0.88 -12.71
C HIS A 85 8.55 1.44 -11.65
N ILE A 86 8.41 2.68 -11.22
CA ILE A 86 9.21 3.28 -10.15
C ILE A 86 9.11 2.46 -8.86
N GLN A 87 7.98 1.80 -8.61
CA GLN A 87 7.77 0.95 -7.44
C GLN A 87 8.55 -0.38 -7.50
N ARG A 88 9.09 -0.76 -8.66
CA ARG A 88 9.75 -2.05 -8.90
C ARG A 88 11.26 -1.95 -8.96
N GLY A 89 11.80 -0.77 -8.98
CA GLY A 89 13.21 -0.52 -9.18
C GLY A 89 13.83 0.17 -7.97
N GLY A 90 15.13 0.20 -7.99
CA GLY A 90 15.95 0.84 -6.97
C GLY A 90 17.09 -0.06 -6.52
N ARG A 91 18.14 0.56 -6.02
CA ARG A 91 19.25 -0.18 -5.43
C ARG A 91 18.80 -0.77 -4.09
N PRO A 92 19.03 -2.08 -3.84
CA PRO A 92 18.69 -2.69 -2.56
C PRO A 92 19.50 -2.04 -1.44
N SER A 93 18.82 -1.80 -0.32
CA SER A 93 19.47 -1.35 0.91
C SER A 93 20.34 -2.46 1.53
N CYS A 94 21.15 -2.12 2.52
CA CYS A 94 21.87 -3.12 3.30
C CYS A 94 20.91 -4.14 3.93
N PHE A 95 19.76 -3.68 4.44
CA PHE A 95 18.73 -4.55 4.99
C PHE A 95 18.23 -5.57 3.95
N ASP A 96 17.90 -5.14 2.74
CA ASP A 96 17.40 -6.00 1.66
C ASP A 96 18.43 -7.08 1.29
N ARG A 97 19.72 -6.69 1.22
CA ARG A 97 20.81 -7.61 0.88
C ARG A 97 21.01 -8.66 1.96
N VAL A 98 21.06 -8.26 3.22
CA VAL A 98 21.21 -9.18 4.35
C VAL A 98 19.99 -10.11 4.44
N LEU A 99 18.79 -9.58 4.26
CA LEU A 99 17.57 -10.38 4.24
C LEU A 99 17.58 -11.41 3.12
N GLY A 100 17.91 -11.00 1.90
CA GLY A 100 18.02 -11.88 0.73
C GLY A 100 19.05 -12.99 0.96
N THR A 101 20.22 -12.66 1.54
CA THR A 101 21.25 -13.63 1.88
C THR A 101 20.75 -14.66 2.90
N LYS A 102 20.13 -14.22 3.99
CA LYS A 102 19.57 -15.12 5.00
C LYS A 102 18.51 -16.06 4.43
N MET A 103 17.61 -15.55 3.61
CA MET A 103 16.58 -16.35 2.95
C MET A 103 17.18 -17.33 1.95
N GLY A 104 18.20 -16.92 1.19
CA GLY A 104 18.91 -17.78 0.23
C GLY A 104 19.62 -18.94 0.93
N VAL A 105 20.39 -18.66 1.98
CA VAL A 105 21.05 -19.70 2.78
C VAL A 105 20.02 -20.70 3.32
N LYS A 106 18.92 -20.19 3.91
CA LYS A 106 17.86 -21.09 4.44
C LYS A 106 17.22 -21.95 3.36
N SER A 107 17.03 -21.40 2.15
CA SER A 107 16.48 -22.16 1.03
C SER A 107 17.39 -23.32 0.61
N VAL A 108 18.71 -23.10 0.56
CA VAL A 108 19.70 -24.14 0.23
C VAL A 108 19.75 -25.21 1.32
N GLU A 109 19.72 -24.83 2.60
CA GLU A 109 19.66 -25.79 3.72
C GLU A 109 18.45 -26.71 3.60
N LEU A 110 17.27 -26.13 3.31
CA LEU A 110 16.05 -26.92 3.15
C LEU A 110 16.11 -27.88 1.98
N LEU A 111 16.71 -27.47 0.86
CA LEU A 111 16.92 -28.36 -0.30
C LEU A 111 17.88 -29.49 0.04
N LYS A 112 18.97 -29.21 0.76
CA LYS A 112 19.89 -30.29 1.26
C LYS A 112 19.18 -31.30 2.17
N ASP A 113 18.21 -30.81 2.97
CA ASP A 113 17.38 -31.65 3.83
C ASP A 113 16.26 -32.37 3.05
N GLY A 114 16.22 -32.30 1.72
CA GLY A 114 15.20 -32.92 0.86
C GLY A 114 13.82 -32.25 0.95
N LYS A 115 13.69 -31.09 1.56
CA LYS A 115 12.43 -30.39 1.73
C LYS A 115 12.10 -29.58 0.47
N THR A 116 10.91 -29.82 -0.09
CA THR A 116 10.39 -29.13 -1.28
C THR A 116 8.99 -28.56 -1.03
N GLY A 117 8.49 -27.73 -1.93
CA GLY A 117 7.15 -27.14 -1.80
C GLY A 117 6.99 -26.18 -0.63
N ILE A 118 8.08 -25.51 -0.24
CA ILE A 118 8.16 -24.62 0.93
C ILE A 118 8.55 -23.20 0.46
N MET A 119 7.88 -22.22 0.99
CA MET A 119 8.26 -20.81 0.90
C MET A 119 9.11 -20.44 2.12
N VAL A 120 10.25 -19.78 1.89
CA VAL A 120 11.04 -19.12 2.94
C VAL A 120 10.61 -17.66 3.03
N GLY A 121 10.35 -17.21 4.23
CA GLY A 121 9.93 -15.83 4.49
C GLY A 121 10.43 -15.33 5.84
N THR A 122 9.96 -14.15 6.23
CA THR A 122 10.26 -13.56 7.54
C THR A 122 8.99 -13.24 8.31
N GLN A 123 9.02 -13.49 9.61
CA GLN A 123 7.96 -13.10 10.53
C GLN A 123 8.59 -12.63 11.83
N HIS A 124 8.26 -11.40 12.26
CA HIS A 124 8.83 -10.76 13.45
C HIS A 124 10.38 -10.77 13.46
N GLY A 125 11.00 -10.50 12.31
CA GLY A 125 12.47 -10.46 12.16
C GLY A 125 13.16 -11.83 12.10
N LYS A 126 12.44 -12.95 12.24
CA LYS A 126 12.96 -14.32 12.16
C LYS A 126 12.65 -14.95 10.81
N ILE A 127 13.57 -15.76 10.30
CA ILE A 127 13.31 -16.60 9.12
C ILE A 127 12.32 -17.70 9.49
N VAL A 128 11.25 -17.80 8.72
CA VAL A 128 10.21 -18.83 8.84
C VAL A 128 10.02 -19.57 7.54
N THR A 129 9.44 -20.75 7.62
CA THR A 129 9.09 -21.57 6.46
C THR A 129 7.60 -21.86 6.46
N VAL A 130 6.98 -21.76 5.30
CA VAL A 130 5.54 -21.98 5.13
C VAL A 130 5.32 -22.88 3.92
N PRO A 131 4.49 -23.94 4.01
CA PRO A 131 4.12 -24.72 2.83
C PRO A 131 3.53 -23.85 1.73
N LEU A 132 3.94 -24.03 0.47
CA LEU A 132 3.47 -23.22 -0.66
C LEU A 132 1.94 -23.25 -0.79
N LYS A 133 1.31 -24.42 -0.57
CA LYS A 133 -0.15 -24.54 -0.58
C LYS A 133 -0.81 -23.56 0.40
N LYS A 134 -0.26 -23.44 1.61
CA LYS A 134 -0.75 -22.50 2.63
C LYS A 134 -0.48 -21.06 2.22
N ALA A 135 0.72 -20.76 1.74
CA ALA A 135 1.10 -19.41 1.30
C ALA A 135 0.22 -18.84 0.16
N ILE A 136 -0.28 -19.73 -0.71
CA ILE A 136 -1.16 -19.36 -1.83
C ILE A 136 -2.62 -19.19 -1.38
N SER A 137 -3.07 -20.05 -0.45
CA SER A 137 -4.47 -20.05 -0.01
C SER A 137 -4.79 -18.94 1.00
N GLU A 138 -3.82 -18.54 1.82
CA GLU A 138 -4.03 -17.48 2.81
C GLU A 138 -3.85 -16.09 2.21
N LYS A 139 -4.89 -15.26 2.36
CA LYS A 139 -4.80 -13.83 2.01
C LYS A 139 -4.21 -13.05 3.19
N THR A 140 -3.23 -12.23 2.92
CA THR A 140 -2.70 -11.29 3.92
C THR A 140 -3.80 -10.31 4.33
N LYS A 141 -4.06 -10.20 5.62
CA LYS A 141 -5.03 -9.23 6.15
C LYS A 141 -4.38 -7.86 6.23
N ILE A 142 -5.18 -6.84 5.97
CA ILE A 142 -4.74 -5.46 6.17
C ILE A 142 -4.43 -5.20 7.64
N ASP A 143 -3.42 -4.40 7.89
CA ASP A 143 -3.08 -3.93 9.23
C ASP A 143 -4.15 -2.91 9.70
N LYS A 144 -5.05 -3.37 10.57
CA LYS A 144 -6.16 -2.56 11.07
C LYS A 144 -5.69 -1.38 11.93
N ASP A 145 -4.54 -1.51 12.59
CA ASP A 145 -4.01 -0.43 13.42
C ASP A 145 -3.43 0.69 12.54
N LEU A 146 -2.67 0.34 11.51
CA LEU A 146 -2.24 1.33 10.51
C LEU A 146 -3.42 2.04 9.84
N LEU A 147 -4.50 1.30 9.54
CA LEU A 147 -5.71 1.90 8.98
C LEU A 147 -6.38 2.87 9.97
N ARG A 148 -6.42 2.54 11.25
CA ARG A 148 -6.92 3.41 12.31
C ARG A 148 -6.06 4.67 12.42
N ILE A 149 -4.74 4.51 12.44
CA ILE A 149 -3.78 5.62 12.51
C ILE A 149 -3.97 6.57 11.33
N SER A 150 -4.11 6.04 10.10
CA SER A 150 -4.31 6.89 8.91
C SER A 150 -5.55 7.77 9.03
N LYS A 151 -6.63 7.25 9.62
CA LYS A 151 -7.86 8.02 9.85
C LYS A 151 -7.70 9.13 10.90
N ILE A 152 -6.94 8.87 11.96
CA ILE A 152 -6.67 9.87 13.01
C ILE A 152 -5.82 11.02 12.46
N MET A 153 -4.83 10.73 11.62
CA MET A 153 -3.96 11.74 11.04
C MET A 153 -4.67 12.68 10.05
N ASN A 154 -5.83 12.27 9.55
CA ASN A 154 -6.61 13.01 8.55
C ASN A 154 -7.74 13.86 9.16
N THR A 155 -7.82 13.89 10.48
CA THR A 155 -8.80 14.71 11.20
C THR A 155 -8.21 16.08 11.49
#